data_f9f29a554bfb4795e4fe360914315830
#
_entry.id   f9f29a554bfb4795e4fe360914315830
#
_cell.length_a   1.000
_cell.length_b   1.000
_cell.length_c   1.000
_cell.angle_alpha   90.00
_cell.angle_beta   90.00
_cell.angle_gamma   90.00
#
_symmetry.space_group_name_H-M   'P 1'
#
loop_
_entity.id
_entity.type
_entity.pdbx_description
1 polymer ?
#
loop_
_entity_poly.entity_id
_entity_poly.type
_entity_poly.pdbx_seq_one_letter_code
_entity_poly.pdbx_strand_id
1 'polypeptide(L)'
;MLVLESLNFAMTVPNLKSFRLIDFHPSDESMMVVSEEENGKSINRKPNGSNKETIKKKEFIIQMFGVNEKRETCCLFVRNYQPFFFIHVGDDWTEKDANKFLLYLQNPSQSKLDKLSGESIVSVTLIDRAPLYGFAAGRTSKFVDIRFTNLAAFNRTKSLWYGKDRFGNRCKKALGYEGYSLDLYESNLPPLLRFFHVGEISPSGWVEFDLDKVEEIDTKITTCDYEYMIDCGDLVSLQDKNTAVPYKIASFDIEATSSHGDFPVPVKTYRKLADQVVNCFLIQQAAMTCAVTEDTGKKWLNKMVMAAFQ
;
A
#
# COMPACT_ATOMS: atom_id res chain seq x y z
N MET A 1 -61.35 -2.06 7.86
CA MET A 1 -60.79 -1.62 6.56
C MET A 1 -59.32 -1.23 6.84
N LEU A 2 -58.45 -2.22 6.79
CA LEU A 2 -57.00 -2.06 7.05
C LEU A 2 -56.35 -1.74 5.71
N VAL A 3 -55.75 -0.54 5.63
CA VAL A 3 -54.96 -0.11 4.48
C VAL A 3 -53.58 -0.76 4.61
N LEU A 4 -53.28 -1.74 3.74
CA LEU A 4 -51.96 -2.28 3.52
C LEU A 4 -51.18 -1.26 2.68
N GLU A 5 -50.32 -0.46 3.33
CA GLU A 5 -49.27 0.28 2.64
C GLU A 5 -48.26 -0.72 2.09
N SER A 6 -48.27 -0.90 0.77
CA SER A 6 -47.25 -1.64 0.03
C SER A 6 -45.98 -0.82 0.03
N LEU A 7 -45.02 -1.22 0.85
CA LEU A 7 -43.62 -0.79 0.74
C LEU A 7 -43.04 -1.33 -0.58
N ASN A 8 -43.11 -0.52 -1.62
CA ASN A 8 -42.33 -0.73 -2.84
C ASN A 8 -40.84 -0.52 -2.52
N PHE A 9 -40.17 -1.58 -2.11
CA PHE A 9 -38.71 -1.66 -2.15
C PHE A 9 -38.34 -1.82 -3.64
N ALA A 10 -38.04 -0.71 -4.30
CA ALA A 10 -37.42 -0.75 -5.62
C ALA A 10 -36.02 -1.40 -5.42
N MET A 11 -35.91 -2.68 -5.76
CA MET A 11 -34.60 -3.33 -5.89
C MET A 11 -33.89 -2.61 -7.04
N THR A 12 -32.97 -1.71 -6.72
CA THR A 12 -32.03 -1.16 -7.71
C THR A 12 -31.20 -2.31 -8.25
N VAL A 13 -31.28 -2.54 -9.55
CA VAL A 13 -30.39 -3.53 -10.21
C VAL A 13 -28.96 -3.02 -10.08
N PRO A 14 -28.05 -3.79 -9.47
CA PRO A 14 -26.68 -3.33 -9.27
C PRO A 14 -25.98 -3.07 -10.61
N ASN A 15 -25.29 -1.94 -10.71
CA ASN A 15 -24.54 -1.54 -11.90
C ASN A 15 -23.14 -2.16 -11.85
N LEU A 16 -23.03 -3.43 -12.20
CA LEU A 16 -21.82 -4.24 -12.04
C LEU A 16 -20.84 -4.04 -13.18
N LYS A 17 -19.56 -3.86 -12.80
CA LYS A 17 -18.40 -3.94 -13.70
C LYS A 17 -17.46 -5.05 -13.28
N SER A 18 -16.88 -5.75 -14.26
CA SER A 18 -15.91 -6.80 -14.00
C SER A 18 -14.66 -6.67 -14.89
N PHE A 19 -13.50 -6.98 -14.29
CA PHE A 19 -12.19 -6.93 -14.95
C PHE A 19 -11.37 -8.16 -14.56
N ARG A 20 -10.58 -8.66 -15.50
CA ARG A 20 -9.56 -9.67 -15.24
C ARG A 20 -8.28 -8.98 -14.79
N LEU A 21 -7.77 -9.39 -13.64
CA LEU A 21 -6.59 -8.79 -13.02
C LEU A 21 -5.31 -9.18 -13.76
N ILE A 22 -4.38 -8.24 -13.87
CA ILE A 22 -3.11 -8.40 -14.60
C ILE A 22 -1.88 -7.94 -13.83
N ASP A 23 -2.00 -6.91 -12.99
CA ASP A 23 -0.86 -6.35 -12.23
C ASP A 23 -1.31 -5.67 -10.94
N PHE A 24 -0.36 -5.47 -10.01
CA PHE A 24 -0.63 -4.93 -8.68
C PHE A 24 0.52 -4.06 -8.20
N HIS A 25 0.18 -2.94 -7.58
CA HIS A 25 1.16 -2.06 -6.92
C HIS A 25 0.68 -1.69 -5.51
N PRO A 26 1.20 -2.36 -4.45
CA PRO A 26 0.90 -1.99 -3.07
C PRO A 26 1.80 -0.83 -2.61
N SER A 27 1.20 0.21 -2.04
CA SER A 27 1.93 1.40 -1.53
C SER A 27 1.25 2.01 -0.32
N ASP A 28 1.99 2.85 0.41
CA ASP A 28 1.43 3.73 1.43
C ASP A 28 1.18 5.11 0.83
N GLU A 29 -0.08 5.48 0.62
CA GLU A 29 -0.46 6.73 -0.01
C GLU A 29 -1.08 7.72 0.98
N SER A 30 -0.85 9.02 0.72
CA SER A 30 -1.48 10.08 1.50
C SER A 30 -2.84 10.37 0.90
N MET A 31 -3.90 9.87 1.53
CA MET A 31 -5.26 10.21 1.14
C MET A 31 -5.54 11.69 1.44
N MET A 32 -6.09 12.40 0.47
CA MET A 32 -6.72 13.69 0.76
C MET A 32 -8.02 13.38 1.49
N VAL A 33 -8.01 13.52 2.82
CA VAL A 33 -9.27 13.55 3.57
C VAL A 33 -9.94 14.86 3.17
N VAL A 34 -10.99 14.77 2.36
CA VAL A 34 -11.97 15.84 2.23
C VAL A 34 -12.62 15.92 3.61
N SER A 35 -12.23 16.90 4.42
CA SER A 35 -12.91 17.17 5.67
C SER A 35 -14.35 17.55 5.31
N GLU A 36 -15.31 16.70 5.67
CA GLU A 36 -16.70 17.09 5.73
C GLU A 36 -16.77 18.36 6.57
N GLU A 37 -17.15 19.47 5.95
CA GLU A 37 -17.43 20.71 6.64
C GLU A 37 -18.66 20.47 7.52
N GLU A 38 -18.45 20.25 8.82
CA GLU A 38 -19.52 20.40 9.79
C GLU A 38 -20.07 21.83 9.72
N ASN A 39 -21.29 21.91 9.20
CA ASN A 39 -22.30 22.95 9.40
C ASN A 39 -21.84 24.33 9.89
N GLY A 40 -21.80 25.25 8.94
CA GLY A 40 -22.29 26.62 9.07
C GLY A 40 -21.97 27.38 10.37
N LYS A 41 -20.75 27.96 10.47
CA LYS A 41 -20.55 29.26 11.13
C LYS A 41 -19.37 29.98 10.52
N SER A 42 -19.68 31.02 9.75
CA SER A 42 -18.78 32.04 9.28
C SER A 42 -18.02 32.67 10.46
N ILE A 43 -16.72 32.41 10.57
CA ILE A 43 -15.84 33.13 11.48
C ILE A 43 -14.74 33.79 10.64
N ASN A 44 -14.78 35.13 10.60
CA ASN A 44 -13.76 35.99 10.04
C ASN A 44 -12.37 35.64 10.59
N ARG A 45 -11.48 35.10 9.76
CA ARG A 45 -10.08 34.86 10.09
C ARG A 45 -9.22 36.01 9.60
N LYS A 46 -8.55 36.69 10.54
CA LYS A 46 -7.40 37.56 10.28
C LYS A 46 -6.21 36.70 9.85
N PRO A 47 -5.36 37.21 8.92
CA PRO A 47 -4.17 36.49 8.48
C PRO A 47 -3.02 36.69 9.48
N ASN A 48 -2.74 35.73 10.32
CA ASN A 48 -1.44 35.63 10.98
C ASN A 48 -1.02 34.16 11.03
N GLY A 49 0.17 33.91 10.46
CA GLY A 49 0.71 32.60 10.19
C GLY A 49 0.98 31.74 11.43
N SER A 50 0.55 30.55 11.34
CA SER A 50 1.22 29.35 11.79
C SER A 50 0.69 28.24 10.89
N ASN A 51 1.51 27.81 9.95
CA ASN A 51 1.28 26.56 9.20
C ASN A 51 1.23 25.42 10.21
N LYS A 52 0.05 25.04 10.67
CA LYS A 52 -0.16 23.68 11.15
C LYS A 52 -0.02 22.80 9.92
N GLU A 53 1.15 22.21 9.74
CA GLU A 53 1.32 21.07 8.85
C GLU A 53 0.31 20.02 9.29
N THR A 54 -0.77 19.88 8.53
CA THR A 54 -1.70 18.77 8.68
C THR A 54 -0.91 17.55 8.27
N ILE A 55 -0.46 16.76 9.24
CA ILE A 55 0.26 15.50 9.00
C ILE A 55 -0.73 14.62 8.24
N LYS A 56 -0.54 14.48 6.94
CA LYS A 56 -1.37 13.62 6.10
C LYS A 56 -1.13 12.17 6.55
N LYS A 57 -2.14 11.54 7.09
CA LYS A 57 -2.09 10.14 7.51
C LYS A 57 -1.95 9.29 6.24
N LYS A 58 -0.94 8.42 6.21
CA LYS A 58 -0.75 7.48 5.12
C LYS A 58 -1.56 6.22 5.35
N GLU A 59 -2.18 5.70 4.30
CA GLU A 59 -2.94 4.46 4.30
C GLU A 59 -2.36 3.48 3.28
N PHE A 60 -2.49 2.20 3.58
CA PHE A 60 -2.10 1.15 2.66
C PHE A 60 -3.13 1.03 1.54
N ILE A 61 -2.70 1.26 0.32
CA ILE A 61 -3.51 1.17 -0.90
C ILE A 61 -2.94 0.08 -1.80
N ILE A 62 -3.81 -0.70 -2.41
CA ILE A 62 -3.44 -1.67 -3.44
C ILE A 62 -4.01 -1.17 -4.78
N GLN A 63 -3.13 -0.71 -5.67
CA GLN A 63 -3.52 -0.45 -7.05
C GLN A 63 -3.62 -1.79 -7.77
N MET A 64 -4.80 -2.11 -8.29
CA MET A 64 -5.08 -3.33 -9.02
C MET A 64 -5.41 -2.99 -10.47
N PHE A 65 -4.61 -3.48 -11.39
CA PHE A 65 -4.80 -3.26 -12.82
C PHE A 65 -5.54 -4.43 -13.45
N GLY A 66 -6.54 -4.12 -14.26
CA GLY A 66 -7.36 -5.13 -14.94
C GLY A 66 -7.76 -4.72 -16.33
N VAL A 67 -8.23 -5.70 -17.10
CA VAL A 67 -8.77 -5.53 -18.46
C VAL A 67 -10.02 -6.39 -18.62
N ASN A 68 -11.02 -5.89 -19.35
CA ASN A 68 -12.23 -6.64 -19.64
C ASN A 68 -12.26 -7.21 -21.08
N GLU A 69 -13.33 -7.92 -21.44
CA GLU A 69 -13.50 -8.53 -22.75
C GLU A 69 -13.57 -7.50 -23.89
N LYS A 70 -13.95 -6.25 -23.58
CA LYS A 70 -14.06 -5.14 -24.55
C LYS A 70 -12.73 -4.39 -24.74
N ARG A 71 -11.63 -4.84 -24.11
CA ARG A 71 -10.30 -4.19 -24.09
C ARG A 71 -10.25 -2.92 -23.23
N GLU A 72 -11.27 -2.64 -22.45
CA GLU A 72 -11.25 -1.51 -21.53
C GLU A 72 -10.35 -1.86 -20.35
N THR A 73 -9.51 -0.92 -19.95
CA THR A 73 -8.55 -1.04 -18.84
C THR A 73 -9.04 -0.32 -17.60
N CYS A 74 -8.77 -0.88 -16.43
CA CYS A 74 -9.17 -0.29 -15.18
C CYS A 74 -8.03 -0.34 -14.17
N CYS A 75 -7.87 0.73 -13.39
CA CYS A 75 -7.09 0.76 -12.17
C CYS A 75 -8.03 0.93 -10.99
N LEU A 76 -8.05 -0.03 -10.07
CA LEU A 76 -8.77 0.03 -8.81
C LEU A 76 -7.79 0.39 -7.69
N PHE A 77 -8.05 1.47 -6.97
CA PHE A 77 -7.34 1.84 -5.76
C PHE A 77 -8.11 1.26 -4.56
N VAL A 78 -7.70 0.07 -4.15
CA VAL A 78 -8.34 -0.68 -3.05
C VAL A 78 -7.84 -0.15 -1.73
N ARG A 79 -8.74 0.40 -0.92
CA ARG A 79 -8.49 0.95 0.42
C ARG A 79 -9.10 0.09 1.54
N ASN A 80 -8.86 0.50 2.79
CA ASN A 80 -9.40 -0.11 4.01
C ASN A 80 -8.95 -1.55 4.27
N TYR A 81 -8.02 -2.09 3.48
CA TYR A 81 -7.33 -3.31 3.86
C TYR A 81 -6.23 -2.98 4.87
N GLN A 82 -6.30 -3.62 6.03
CA GLN A 82 -5.36 -3.43 7.12
C GLN A 82 -4.29 -4.51 7.10
N PRO A 83 -3.02 -4.20 6.76
CA PRO A 83 -1.92 -5.13 6.92
C PRO A 83 -1.86 -5.66 8.35
N PHE A 84 -1.59 -6.96 8.54
CA PHE A 84 -1.55 -7.56 9.87
C PHE A 84 -0.55 -8.70 9.98
N PHE A 85 -0.17 -9.02 11.20
CA PHE A 85 0.54 -10.24 11.57
C PHE A 85 0.09 -10.70 12.96
N PHE A 86 0.49 -11.90 13.33
CA PHE A 86 0.17 -12.46 14.63
C PHE A 86 1.39 -12.45 15.56
N ILE A 87 1.10 -12.44 16.85
CA ILE A 87 2.07 -12.60 17.92
C ILE A 87 1.60 -13.79 18.76
N HIS A 88 2.45 -14.82 18.92
CA HIS A 88 2.17 -15.93 19.80
C HIS A 88 2.33 -15.47 21.25
N VAL A 89 1.32 -15.70 22.07
CA VAL A 89 1.24 -15.27 23.48
C VAL A 89 0.98 -16.46 24.41
N GLY A 90 1.09 -16.25 25.70
CA GLY A 90 0.80 -17.29 26.69
C GLY A 90 -0.70 -17.66 26.74
N ASP A 91 -1.01 -18.89 27.15
CA ASP A 91 -2.39 -19.38 27.26
C ASP A 91 -3.21 -18.64 28.34
N ASP A 92 -2.53 -17.98 29.29
CA ASP A 92 -3.10 -17.17 30.36
C ASP A 92 -3.50 -15.76 29.93
N TRP A 93 -3.12 -15.34 28.71
CA TRP A 93 -3.50 -14.00 28.19
C TRP A 93 -5.01 -13.84 28.06
N THR A 94 -5.46 -12.65 28.39
CA THR A 94 -6.85 -12.18 28.29
C THR A 94 -6.97 -10.96 27.35
N GLU A 95 -8.18 -10.59 26.98
CA GLU A 95 -8.43 -9.34 26.22
C GLU A 95 -7.89 -8.09 26.94
N LYS A 96 -7.84 -8.11 28.28
CA LYS A 96 -7.26 -7.00 29.06
C LYS A 96 -5.75 -6.88 28.80
N ASP A 97 -5.06 -8.00 28.66
CA ASP A 97 -3.62 -8.02 28.42
C ASP A 97 -3.32 -7.60 26.97
N ALA A 98 -4.15 -8.00 26.02
CA ALA A 98 -4.07 -7.52 24.63
C ALA A 98 -4.26 -5.99 24.56
N ASN A 99 -5.24 -5.44 25.28
CA ASN A 99 -5.46 -3.99 25.34
C ASN A 99 -4.30 -3.24 26.04
N LYS A 100 -3.73 -3.78 27.11
CA LYS A 100 -2.53 -3.20 27.74
C LYS A 100 -1.33 -3.22 26.79
N PHE A 101 -1.19 -4.31 26.04
CA PHE A 101 -0.14 -4.43 25.04
C PHE A 101 -0.30 -3.41 23.90
N LEU A 102 -1.52 -3.11 23.45
CA LEU A 102 -1.79 -2.01 22.54
C LEU A 102 -1.30 -0.67 23.10
N LEU A 103 -1.67 -0.35 24.34
CA LEU A 103 -1.23 0.89 25.00
C LEU A 103 0.30 0.96 25.14
N TYR A 104 0.94 -0.17 25.46
CA TYR A 104 2.40 -0.27 25.47
C TYR A 104 3.00 0.05 24.09
N LEU A 105 2.48 -0.54 23.02
CA LEU A 105 2.98 -0.29 21.65
C LEU A 105 2.77 1.16 21.22
N GLN A 106 1.67 1.78 21.61
CA GLN A 106 1.34 3.17 21.30
C GLN A 106 2.13 4.19 22.13
N ASN A 107 2.80 3.76 23.19
CA ASN A 107 3.63 4.63 24.03
C ASN A 107 5.10 4.62 23.54
N PRO A 108 5.60 5.71 22.91
CA PRO A 108 6.97 5.77 22.37
C PRO A 108 8.05 5.59 23.43
N SER A 109 7.79 5.99 24.68
CA SER A 109 8.75 5.87 25.78
C SER A 109 8.96 4.43 26.23
N GLN A 110 7.99 3.55 26.01
CA GLN A 110 8.02 2.15 26.43
C GLN A 110 8.39 1.21 25.28
N SER A 111 7.72 1.35 24.15
CA SER A 111 7.82 0.41 23.01
C SER A 111 9.00 0.66 22.08
N LYS A 112 9.64 1.84 22.13
CA LYS A 112 10.65 2.30 21.15
C LYS A 112 10.10 2.51 19.74
N LEU A 113 8.78 2.51 19.58
CA LEU A 113 8.13 2.96 18.34
C LEU A 113 8.08 4.49 18.32
N ASP A 114 8.17 5.07 17.15
CA ASP A 114 7.83 6.47 16.97
C ASP A 114 6.31 6.68 17.11
N LYS A 115 5.92 7.92 17.43
CA LYS A 115 4.51 8.26 17.68
C LYS A 115 3.60 7.92 16.50
N LEU A 116 4.02 8.20 15.27
CA LEU A 116 3.23 7.94 14.05
C LEU A 116 2.99 6.45 13.84
N SER A 117 4.01 5.62 14.07
CA SER A 117 3.88 4.17 13.97
C SER A 117 2.94 3.62 15.04
N GLY A 118 3.01 4.11 16.27
CA GLY A 118 2.09 3.72 17.36
C GLY A 118 0.64 4.10 17.05
N GLU A 119 0.38 5.32 16.60
CA GLU A 119 -0.94 5.81 16.20
C GLU A 119 -1.51 5.10 14.97
N SER A 120 -0.66 4.45 14.18
CA SER A 120 -1.05 3.67 13.01
C SER A 120 -1.40 2.22 13.32
N ILE A 121 -1.33 1.79 14.58
CA ILE A 121 -1.86 0.49 15.03
C ILE A 121 -3.37 0.66 15.24
N VAL A 122 -4.15 -0.06 14.42
CA VAL A 122 -5.61 0.04 14.42
C VAL A 122 -6.21 -0.75 15.57
N SER A 123 -5.79 -2.01 15.71
CA SER A 123 -6.33 -2.92 16.72
C SER A 123 -5.31 -3.97 17.14
N VAL A 124 -5.52 -4.47 18.34
CA VAL A 124 -4.83 -5.63 18.91
C VAL A 124 -5.92 -6.51 19.53
N THR A 125 -6.15 -7.68 18.96
CA THR A 125 -7.26 -8.57 19.34
C THR A 125 -6.73 -9.95 19.69
N LEU A 126 -7.18 -10.52 20.81
CA LEU A 126 -6.82 -11.89 21.19
C LEU A 126 -7.67 -12.90 20.40
N ILE A 127 -7.01 -13.91 19.83
CA ILE A 127 -7.66 -14.94 19.04
C ILE A 127 -7.09 -16.32 19.37
N ASP A 128 -7.92 -17.35 19.28
CA ASP A 128 -7.50 -18.75 19.35
C ASP A 128 -7.41 -19.34 17.94
N ARG A 129 -6.22 -19.85 17.57
CA ARG A 129 -5.98 -20.46 16.27
C ARG A 129 -5.09 -21.68 16.35
N ALA A 130 -5.30 -22.60 15.41
CA ALA A 130 -4.32 -23.66 15.18
C ALA A 130 -3.03 -23.04 14.60
N PRO A 131 -1.85 -23.33 15.17
CA PRO A 131 -0.60 -22.86 14.63
C PRO A 131 -0.37 -23.48 13.24
N LEU A 132 0.01 -22.63 12.27
CA LEU A 132 0.34 -23.06 10.90
C LEU A 132 1.63 -23.89 10.87
N TYR A 133 2.50 -23.70 11.85
CA TYR A 133 3.82 -24.30 11.88
C TYR A 133 3.95 -25.35 12.98
N GLY A 134 4.43 -26.52 12.61
CA GLY A 134 4.60 -27.65 13.52
C GLY A 134 3.33 -28.52 13.64
N PHE A 135 3.49 -29.64 14.31
CA PHE A 135 2.38 -30.58 14.55
C PHE A 135 1.64 -30.21 15.84
N ALA A 136 0.48 -29.62 15.71
CA ALA A 136 -0.32 -29.19 16.86
C ALA A 136 -1.34 -30.24 17.35
N ALA A 137 -1.49 -31.37 16.67
CA ALA A 137 -2.48 -32.43 17.00
C ALA A 137 -3.91 -31.87 17.21
N GLY A 138 -4.30 -30.88 16.42
CA GLY A 138 -5.62 -30.23 16.54
C GLY A 138 -5.76 -29.21 17.68
N ARG A 139 -4.69 -28.95 18.44
CA ARG A 139 -4.72 -27.95 19.53
C ARG A 139 -4.63 -26.55 18.97
N THR A 140 -5.36 -25.62 19.57
CA THR A 140 -5.24 -24.17 19.32
C THR A 140 -4.26 -23.55 20.31
N SER A 141 -3.68 -22.44 19.94
CA SER A 141 -2.86 -21.57 20.79
C SER A 141 -3.40 -20.15 20.70
N LYS A 142 -3.11 -19.35 21.71
CA LYS A 142 -3.50 -17.95 21.72
C LYS A 142 -2.54 -17.08 20.92
N PHE A 143 -3.11 -16.25 20.10
CA PHE A 143 -2.40 -15.25 19.31
C PHE A 143 -3.03 -13.89 19.50
N VAL A 144 -2.21 -12.86 19.35
CA VAL A 144 -2.66 -11.50 19.19
C VAL A 144 -2.63 -11.17 17.69
N ASP A 145 -3.78 -10.85 17.10
CA ASP A 145 -3.92 -10.24 15.78
C ASP A 145 -3.66 -8.74 15.91
N ILE A 146 -2.61 -8.25 15.29
CA ILE A 146 -2.26 -6.82 15.30
C ILE A 146 -2.39 -6.24 13.89
N ARG A 147 -3.19 -5.18 13.74
CA ARG A 147 -3.55 -4.57 12.48
C ARG A 147 -3.05 -3.15 12.36
N PHE A 148 -2.70 -2.74 11.14
CA PHE A 148 -2.06 -1.48 10.84
C PHE A 148 -2.78 -0.71 9.74
N THR A 149 -2.70 0.62 9.77
CA THR A 149 -3.21 1.45 8.67
C THR A 149 -2.30 1.46 7.46
N ASN A 150 -0.99 1.20 7.62
CA ASN A 150 0.01 1.31 6.56
C ASN A 150 1.19 0.35 6.72
N LEU A 151 1.93 0.14 5.64
CA LEU A 151 3.11 -0.75 5.60
C LEU A 151 4.27 -0.21 6.44
N ALA A 152 4.42 1.10 6.54
CA ALA A 152 5.50 1.69 7.32
C ALA A 152 5.37 1.30 8.78
N ALA A 153 4.18 1.44 9.38
CA ALA A 153 3.90 1.03 10.76
C ALA A 153 4.01 -0.49 10.95
N PHE A 154 3.48 -1.29 10.00
CA PHE A 154 3.63 -2.74 9.99
C PHE A 154 5.11 -3.14 10.07
N ASN A 155 5.95 -2.61 9.19
CA ASN A 155 7.38 -2.95 9.14
C ASN A 155 8.14 -2.40 10.37
N ARG A 156 7.79 -1.21 10.84
CA ARG A 156 8.42 -0.60 12.00
C ARG A 156 8.11 -1.38 13.27
N THR A 157 6.86 -1.75 13.49
CA THR A 157 6.44 -2.57 14.64
C THR A 157 7.09 -3.95 14.58
N LYS A 158 7.05 -4.61 13.42
CA LYS A 158 7.75 -5.88 13.19
C LYS A 158 9.24 -5.81 13.57
N SER A 159 9.89 -4.67 13.37
CA SER A 159 11.32 -4.49 13.68
C SER A 159 11.66 -4.62 15.16
N LEU A 160 10.68 -4.50 16.07
CA LEU A 160 10.89 -4.70 17.52
C LEU A 160 11.38 -6.12 17.86
N TRP A 161 11.03 -7.09 17.03
CA TRP A 161 11.46 -8.50 17.15
C TRP A 161 12.77 -8.81 16.45
N TYR A 162 13.53 -7.78 16.06
CA TYR A 162 14.83 -7.97 15.45
C TYR A 162 15.91 -7.23 16.23
N GLY A 163 17.07 -7.83 16.28
CA GLY A 163 18.27 -7.26 16.88
C GLY A 163 19.48 -7.58 16.03
N LYS A 164 20.65 -7.28 16.57
CA LYS A 164 21.93 -7.71 16.00
C LYS A 164 22.49 -8.85 16.85
N ASP A 165 23.05 -9.86 16.20
CA ASP A 165 23.82 -10.91 16.86
C ASP A 165 25.23 -10.39 17.25
N ARG A 166 26.04 -11.27 17.84
CA ARG A 166 27.44 -10.95 18.23
C ARG A 166 28.35 -10.58 17.07
N PHE A 167 27.94 -10.88 15.82
CA PHE A 167 28.67 -10.56 14.61
C PHE A 167 28.12 -9.33 13.89
N GLY A 168 27.07 -8.68 14.44
CA GLY A 168 26.42 -7.53 13.85
C GLY A 168 25.34 -7.85 12.82
N ASN A 169 25.05 -9.13 12.54
CA ASN A 169 24.03 -9.54 11.60
C ASN A 169 22.64 -9.39 12.22
N ARG A 170 21.65 -9.02 11.39
CA ARG A 170 20.27 -8.91 11.84
C ARG A 170 19.69 -10.29 12.16
N CYS A 171 19.25 -10.48 13.40
CA CYS A 171 18.65 -11.73 13.85
C CYS A 171 17.26 -11.49 14.47
N LYS A 172 16.36 -12.47 14.33
CA LYS A 172 15.06 -12.47 15.02
C LYS A 172 15.29 -12.81 16.49
N LYS A 173 14.56 -12.13 17.38
CA LYS A 173 14.54 -12.38 18.82
C LYS A 173 13.11 -12.22 19.33
N ALA A 174 12.78 -12.88 20.42
CA ALA A 174 11.51 -12.64 21.10
C ALA A 174 11.46 -11.24 21.70
N LEU A 175 10.28 -10.65 21.78
CA LEU A 175 10.04 -9.40 22.49
C LEU A 175 9.68 -9.71 23.93
N GLY A 176 10.49 -9.21 24.88
CA GLY A 176 10.14 -9.26 26.30
C GLY A 176 9.07 -8.22 26.64
N TYR A 177 7.97 -8.66 27.25
CA TYR A 177 6.88 -7.80 27.71
C TYR A 177 6.27 -8.39 28.99
N GLU A 178 6.28 -7.64 30.10
CA GLU A 178 5.72 -8.02 31.42
C GLU A 178 6.08 -9.45 31.89
N GLY A 179 7.32 -9.89 31.61
CA GLY A 179 7.79 -11.24 31.94
C GLY A 179 7.51 -12.31 30.90
N TYR A 180 6.72 -12.01 29.89
CA TYR A 180 6.47 -12.90 28.75
C TYR A 180 7.54 -12.76 27.66
N SER A 181 7.75 -13.84 26.92
CA SER A 181 8.57 -13.90 25.73
C SER A 181 7.65 -14.02 24.53
N LEU A 182 7.40 -12.92 23.82
CA LEU A 182 6.46 -12.85 22.74
C LEU A 182 7.15 -13.14 21.39
N ASP A 183 6.61 -14.05 20.59
CA ASP A 183 7.14 -14.44 19.31
C ASP A 183 6.28 -13.96 18.14
N LEU A 184 6.95 -13.41 17.10
CA LEU A 184 6.30 -13.08 15.84
C LEU A 184 5.84 -14.34 15.10
N TYR A 185 4.61 -14.31 14.62
CA TYR A 185 4.02 -15.36 13.84
C TYR A 185 3.45 -14.83 12.52
N GLU A 186 3.72 -15.52 11.43
CA GLU A 186 3.28 -15.16 10.06
C GLU A 186 3.63 -13.72 9.60
N SER A 187 4.57 -13.07 10.24
CA SER A 187 4.95 -11.68 9.92
C SER A 187 5.76 -11.52 8.63
N ASN A 188 6.20 -12.62 8.03
CA ASN A 188 6.97 -12.62 6.77
C ASN A 188 6.09 -12.79 5.53
N LEU A 189 4.79 -13.04 5.70
CA LEU A 189 3.85 -13.05 4.60
C LEU A 189 3.64 -11.62 4.11
N PRO A 190 3.90 -11.33 2.82
CA PRO A 190 3.64 -10.00 2.27
C PRO A 190 2.16 -9.65 2.42
N PRO A 191 1.81 -8.42 2.85
CA PRO A 191 0.42 -8.00 2.99
C PRO A 191 -0.42 -8.17 1.72
N LEU A 192 0.15 -7.95 0.54
CA LEU A 192 -0.54 -8.19 -0.73
C LEU A 192 -0.91 -9.67 -0.92
N LEU A 193 0.01 -10.60 -0.61
CA LEU A 193 -0.28 -12.04 -0.69
C LEU A 193 -1.39 -12.43 0.29
N ARG A 194 -1.35 -11.86 1.50
CA ARG A 194 -2.37 -12.09 2.51
C ARG A 194 -3.74 -11.50 2.09
N PHE A 195 -3.74 -10.35 1.42
CA PHE A 195 -4.95 -9.77 0.84
C PHE A 195 -5.63 -10.75 -0.13
N PHE A 196 -4.88 -11.36 -1.04
CA PHE A 196 -5.41 -12.35 -1.96
C PHE A 196 -5.99 -13.57 -1.25
N HIS A 197 -5.30 -14.07 -0.23
CA HIS A 197 -5.75 -15.23 0.52
C HIS A 197 -7.02 -14.96 1.34
N VAL A 198 -7.07 -13.81 2.04
CA VAL A 198 -8.22 -13.45 2.89
C VAL A 198 -9.44 -13.09 2.05
N GLY A 199 -9.24 -12.40 0.94
CA GLY A 199 -10.30 -12.02 0.00
C GLY A 199 -10.67 -13.11 -0.99
N GLU A 200 -10.01 -14.28 -0.95
CA GLU A 200 -10.18 -15.38 -1.93
C GLU A 200 -10.08 -14.89 -3.38
N ILE A 201 -9.20 -13.90 -3.63
CA ILE A 201 -9.00 -13.27 -4.93
C ILE A 201 -7.87 -14.00 -5.65
N SER A 202 -8.13 -14.48 -6.86
CA SER A 202 -7.07 -14.99 -7.74
C SER A 202 -6.29 -13.82 -8.36
N PRO A 203 -4.93 -13.78 -8.27
CA PRO A 203 -4.15 -12.69 -8.84
C PRO A 203 -4.26 -12.49 -10.36
N SER A 204 -4.75 -13.50 -11.09
CA SER A 204 -5.02 -13.41 -12.52
C SER A 204 -6.48 -13.75 -12.86
N GLY A 205 -7.33 -13.75 -11.83
CA GLY A 205 -8.76 -14.04 -11.94
C GLY A 205 -9.59 -12.80 -12.28
N TRP A 206 -10.89 -12.99 -12.26
CA TRP A 206 -11.86 -11.94 -12.46
C TRP A 206 -12.34 -11.38 -11.12
N VAL A 207 -12.49 -10.07 -11.08
CA VAL A 207 -13.15 -9.36 -9.98
C VAL A 207 -14.31 -8.56 -10.50
N GLU A 208 -15.30 -8.35 -9.64
CA GLU A 208 -16.51 -7.58 -9.92
C GLU A 208 -16.76 -6.59 -8.79
N PHE A 209 -17.32 -5.46 -9.14
CA PHE A 209 -17.73 -4.44 -8.19
C PHE A 209 -18.92 -3.64 -8.72
N ASP A 210 -19.66 -3.05 -7.80
CA ASP A 210 -20.79 -2.19 -8.09
C ASP A 210 -20.34 -0.75 -8.27
N LEU A 211 -20.70 -0.12 -9.39
CA LEU A 211 -20.36 1.27 -9.68
C LEU A 211 -20.99 2.26 -8.69
N ASP A 212 -22.08 1.87 -8.03
CA ASP A 212 -22.74 2.71 -7.02
C ASP A 212 -21.97 2.72 -5.69
N LYS A 213 -20.94 1.83 -5.54
CA LYS A 213 -20.11 1.68 -4.35
C LYS A 213 -18.67 2.16 -4.53
N VAL A 214 -18.34 2.71 -5.66
CA VAL A 214 -16.99 3.21 -5.96
C VAL A 214 -17.00 4.73 -6.14
N GLU A 215 -15.87 5.33 -5.88
CA GLU A 215 -15.61 6.76 -6.14
C GLU A 215 -14.78 6.86 -7.42
N GLU A 216 -15.30 7.53 -8.45
CA GLU A 216 -14.52 7.81 -9.66
C GLU A 216 -13.44 8.87 -9.36
N ILE A 217 -12.24 8.67 -9.90
CA ILE A 217 -11.13 9.59 -9.69
C ILE A 217 -11.14 10.65 -10.79
N ASP A 218 -11.46 11.90 -10.44
CA ASP A 218 -11.58 13.02 -11.38
C ASP A 218 -10.28 13.30 -12.15
N THR A 219 -9.14 13.20 -11.47
CA THR A 219 -7.82 13.46 -12.08
C THR A 219 -7.09 12.13 -12.21
N LYS A 220 -7.08 11.57 -13.41
CA LYS A 220 -6.40 10.30 -13.70
C LYS A 220 -4.91 10.33 -13.39
N ILE A 221 -4.44 9.28 -12.75
CA ILE A 221 -3.05 9.07 -12.36
C ILE A 221 -2.37 8.07 -13.32
N THR A 222 -3.16 7.16 -13.90
CA THR A 222 -2.68 6.11 -14.81
C THR A 222 -3.14 6.36 -16.26
N THR A 223 -2.77 5.46 -17.15
CA THR A 223 -3.24 5.47 -18.56
C THR A 223 -4.47 4.56 -18.78
N CYS A 224 -5.08 4.04 -17.70
CA CYS A 224 -6.27 3.21 -17.78
C CYS A 224 -7.50 4.01 -18.26
N ASP A 225 -8.46 3.32 -18.87
CA ASP A 225 -9.72 3.92 -19.29
C ASP A 225 -10.55 4.38 -18.08
N TYR A 226 -10.51 3.59 -17.00
CA TYR A 226 -11.22 3.84 -15.76
C TYR A 226 -10.29 3.82 -14.54
N GLU A 227 -10.55 4.70 -13.59
CA GLU A 227 -9.88 4.72 -12.29
C GLU A 227 -10.93 4.92 -11.20
N TYR A 228 -10.98 3.96 -10.26
CA TYR A 228 -11.93 3.98 -9.15
C TYR A 228 -11.25 3.74 -7.82
N MET A 229 -11.71 4.44 -6.78
CA MET A 229 -11.43 4.11 -5.40
C MET A 229 -12.52 3.18 -4.88
N ILE A 230 -12.12 2.08 -4.24
CA ILE A 230 -13.01 1.04 -3.74
C ILE A 230 -12.59 0.53 -2.38
N ASP A 231 -13.54 0.23 -1.51
CA ASP A 231 -13.26 -0.47 -0.27
C ASP A 231 -13.01 -1.96 -0.51
N CYS A 232 -12.05 -2.53 0.18
CA CYS A 232 -11.68 -3.94 -0.02
C CYS A 232 -12.85 -4.92 0.21
N GLY A 233 -13.84 -4.54 1.01
CA GLY A 233 -15.05 -5.34 1.27
C GLY A 233 -16.10 -5.32 0.16
N ASP A 234 -16.00 -4.38 -0.79
CA ASP A 234 -16.94 -4.26 -1.93
C ASP A 234 -16.40 -4.92 -3.20
N LEU A 235 -15.18 -5.47 -3.14
CA LEU A 235 -14.57 -6.19 -4.26
C LEU A 235 -14.94 -7.68 -4.18
N VAL A 236 -15.56 -8.20 -5.22
CA VAL A 236 -16.02 -9.59 -5.29
C VAL A 236 -15.16 -10.38 -6.28
N SER A 237 -14.66 -11.54 -5.85
CA SER A 237 -13.94 -12.47 -6.71
C SER A 237 -14.91 -13.34 -7.51
N LEU A 238 -14.74 -13.41 -8.83
CA LEU A 238 -15.51 -14.29 -9.72
C LEU A 238 -14.70 -15.55 -10.02
N GLN A 239 -14.66 -16.50 -9.09
CA GLN A 239 -13.80 -17.68 -9.17
C GLN A 239 -14.12 -18.59 -10.36
N ASP A 240 -15.39 -18.67 -10.77
CA ASP A 240 -15.84 -19.52 -11.87
C ASP A 240 -15.71 -18.85 -13.26
N LYS A 241 -15.42 -17.55 -13.32
CA LYS A 241 -15.27 -16.81 -14.57
C LYS A 241 -13.85 -16.98 -15.12
N ASN A 242 -13.72 -17.66 -16.28
CA ASN A 242 -12.44 -17.94 -16.96
C ASN A 242 -12.35 -17.36 -18.37
N THR A 243 -13.20 -16.39 -18.71
CA THR A 243 -13.21 -15.75 -20.02
C THR A 243 -11.84 -15.13 -20.33
N ALA A 244 -11.34 -15.38 -21.54
CA ALA A 244 -10.10 -14.77 -22.00
C ALA A 244 -10.29 -13.29 -22.31
N VAL A 245 -9.27 -12.49 -22.04
CA VAL A 245 -9.22 -11.06 -22.40
C VAL A 245 -8.17 -10.81 -23.47
N PRO A 246 -8.35 -9.78 -24.31
CA PRO A 246 -7.43 -9.48 -25.40
C PRO A 246 -6.18 -8.74 -24.90
N TYR A 247 -5.12 -9.47 -24.54
CA TYR A 247 -3.83 -8.90 -24.16
C TYR A 247 -3.06 -8.35 -25.37
N LYS A 248 -2.30 -7.28 -25.14
CA LYS A 248 -1.19 -6.87 -26.01
C LYS A 248 0.10 -7.42 -25.42
N ILE A 249 0.75 -8.33 -26.14
CA ILE A 249 2.01 -8.94 -25.73
C ILE A 249 3.13 -8.31 -26.53
N ALA A 250 4.10 -7.67 -25.86
CA ALA A 250 5.33 -7.19 -26.45
C ALA A 250 6.45 -8.17 -26.07
N SER A 251 7.14 -8.71 -27.06
CA SER A 251 8.33 -9.52 -26.88
C SER A 251 9.52 -8.75 -27.45
N PHE A 252 10.58 -8.61 -26.67
CA PHE A 252 11.80 -7.96 -27.13
C PHE A 252 13.00 -8.73 -26.58
N ASP A 253 14.09 -8.68 -27.33
CA ASP A 253 15.38 -9.22 -26.93
C ASP A 253 16.43 -8.15 -27.12
N ILE A 254 17.52 -8.23 -26.36
CA ILE A 254 18.66 -7.32 -26.46
C ILE A 254 19.87 -8.15 -26.84
N GLU A 255 20.37 -7.94 -28.05
CA GLU A 255 21.65 -8.48 -28.44
C GLU A 255 22.77 -7.54 -28.00
N ALA A 256 23.67 -8.03 -27.16
CA ALA A 256 24.82 -7.29 -26.70
C ALA A 256 26.10 -8.06 -27.06
N THR A 257 27.03 -7.38 -27.70
CA THR A 257 28.33 -7.94 -28.04
C THR A 257 29.44 -7.33 -27.17
N SER A 258 30.41 -8.15 -26.79
CA SER A 258 31.64 -7.70 -26.14
C SER A 258 32.85 -7.99 -27.05
N SER A 259 33.72 -7.01 -27.22
CA SER A 259 34.97 -7.16 -27.96
C SER A 259 35.91 -8.19 -27.34
N HIS A 260 35.68 -8.59 -26.09
CA HIS A 260 36.49 -9.53 -25.32
C HIS A 260 35.86 -10.91 -25.16
N GLY A 261 34.73 -11.17 -25.79
CA GLY A 261 34.04 -12.46 -25.73
C GLY A 261 33.27 -12.75 -24.41
N ASP A 262 33.37 -11.88 -23.41
CA ASP A 262 32.62 -12.02 -22.16
C ASP A 262 31.21 -11.48 -22.29
N PHE A 263 30.29 -12.06 -21.53
CA PHE A 263 28.90 -11.56 -21.47
C PHE A 263 28.90 -10.14 -20.92
N PRO A 264 28.35 -9.14 -21.62
CA PRO A 264 28.36 -7.75 -21.16
C PRO A 264 27.49 -7.58 -19.92
N VAL A 265 28.12 -7.56 -18.75
CA VAL A 265 27.48 -7.20 -17.50
C VAL A 265 27.58 -5.69 -17.34
N PRO A 266 26.46 -4.97 -17.12
CA PRO A 266 26.50 -3.53 -16.91
C PRO A 266 27.17 -3.20 -15.57
N VAL A 267 28.46 -2.89 -15.63
CA VAL A 267 29.28 -2.51 -14.45
C VAL A 267 29.22 -1.01 -14.19
N LYS A 268 28.87 -0.22 -15.22
CA LYS A 268 28.85 1.24 -15.15
C LYS A 268 27.41 1.74 -14.93
N THR A 269 27.23 2.59 -13.93
CA THR A 269 26.00 3.36 -13.75
C THR A 269 26.10 4.69 -14.49
N TYR A 270 24.97 5.24 -14.95
CA TYR A 270 24.94 6.58 -15.57
C TYR A 270 25.07 7.74 -14.56
N ARG A 271 25.39 7.44 -13.30
CA ARG A 271 25.48 8.46 -12.23
C ARG A 271 26.46 9.58 -12.58
N LYS A 272 27.64 9.24 -13.07
CA LYS A 272 28.66 10.23 -13.48
C LYS A 272 28.17 11.12 -14.64
N LEU A 273 27.45 10.51 -15.61
CA LEU A 273 26.86 11.25 -16.73
C LEU A 273 25.75 12.17 -16.24
N ALA A 274 24.87 11.68 -15.35
CA ALA A 274 23.81 12.48 -14.75
C ALA A 274 24.39 13.68 -13.97
N ASP A 275 25.42 13.46 -13.16
CA ASP A 275 26.12 14.53 -12.42
C ASP A 275 26.72 15.57 -13.38
N GLN A 276 27.31 15.13 -14.49
CA GLN A 276 27.87 16.04 -15.51
C GLN A 276 26.78 16.85 -16.21
N VAL A 277 25.67 16.23 -16.59
CA VAL A 277 24.53 16.90 -17.22
C VAL A 277 23.92 17.95 -16.29
N VAL A 278 23.73 17.60 -15.01
CA VAL A 278 23.20 18.53 -13.99
C VAL A 278 24.18 19.69 -13.78
N ASN A 279 25.48 19.44 -13.65
CA ASN A 279 26.47 20.50 -13.49
C ASN A 279 26.51 21.44 -14.70
N CYS A 280 26.49 20.93 -15.93
CA CYS A 280 26.40 21.75 -17.13
C CYS A 280 25.14 22.62 -17.14
N PHE A 281 24.00 22.04 -16.76
CA PHE A 281 22.74 22.76 -16.66
C PHE A 281 22.81 23.92 -15.65
N LEU A 282 23.36 23.65 -14.46
CA LEU A 282 23.51 24.66 -13.40
C LEU A 282 24.46 25.79 -13.81
N ILE A 283 25.57 25.47 -14.48
CA ILE A 283 26.52 26.47 -14.99
C ILE A 283 25.84 27.36 -16.04
N GLN A 284 25.11 26.79 -16.97
CA GLN A 284 24.37 27.56 -17.98
C GLN A 284 23.27 28.42 -17.36
N GLN A 285 22.55 27.89 -16.38
CA GLN A 285 21.53 28.62 -15.64
C GLN A 285 22.14 29.84 -14.90
N ALA A 286 23.29 29.65 -14.24
CA ALA A 286 23.99 30.72 -13.53
C ALA A 286 24.54 31.81 -14.45
N ALA A 287 24.86 31.49 -15.70
CA ALA A 287 25.34 32.44 -16.70
C ALA A 287 24.23 33.30 -17.32
N MET A 288 22.96 33.00 -17.06
CA MET A 288 21.84 33.75 -17.61
C MET A 288 21.41 34.91 -16.70
N THR A 289 21.10 36.05 -17.29
CA THR A 289 20.65 37.24 -16.59
C THR A 289 19.14 37.24 -16.30
N CYS A 290 18.41 36.23 -16.78
CA CYS A 290 16.95 36.09 -16.57
C CYS A 290 16.60 34.72 -15.94
N ALA A 291 15.48 34.70 -15.23
CA ALA A 291 14.98 33.43 -14.64
C ALA A 291 14.59 32.45 -15.76
N VAL A 292 15.10 31.22 -15.67
CA VAL A 292 14.77 30.13 -16.61
C VAL A 292 13.39 29.60 -16.23
N THR A 293 12.44 29.64 -17.17
CA THR A 293 11.12 29.02 -16.97
C THR A 293 11.23 27.51 -16.98
N GLU A 294 10.29 26.82 -16.31
CA GLU A 294 10.26 25.36 -16.24
C GLU A 294 10.30 24.71 -17.64
N ASP A 295 9.56 25.26 -18.58
CA ASP A 295 9.47 24.76 -19.96
C ASP A 295 10.79 24.90 -20.72
N THR A 296 11.48 26.02 -20.54
CA THR A 296 12.82 26.27 -21.12
C THR A 296 13.85 25.35 -20.48
N GLY A 297 13.78 25.15 -19.16
CA GLY A 297 14.66 24.24 -18.44
C GLY A 297 14.53 22.80 -18.90
N LYS A 298 13.29 22.31 -19.08
CA LYS A 298 13.02 20.96 -19.63
C LYS A 298 13.58 20.79 -21.05
N LYS A 299 13.40 21.76 -21.93
CA LYS A 299 13.93 21.72 -23.30
C LYS A 299 15.45 21.67 -23.33
N TRP A 300 16.11 22.41 -22.46
CA TRP A 300 17.58 22.39 -22.35
C TRP A 300 18.08 21.04 -21.82
N LEU A 301 17.47 20.54 -20.75
CA LEU A 301 17.85 19.27 -20.16
C LEU A 301 17.71 18.12 -21.19
N ASN A 302 16.60 18.09 -21.91
CA ASN A 302 16.40 17.12 -22.99
C ASN A 302 17.49 17.23 -24.09
N LYS A 303 17.85 18.45 -24.49
CA LYS A 303 18.90 18.67 -25.47
C LYS A 303 20.27 18.16 -24.99
N MET A 304 20.59 18.41 -23.71
CA MET A 304 21.84 17.90 -23.10
C MET A 304 21.88 16.39 -23.01
N VAL A 305 20.77 15.78 -22.58
CA VAL A 305 20.66 14.30 -22.52
C VAL A 305 20.80 13.72 -23.92
N MET A 306 20.10 14.25 -24.92
CA MET A 306 20.21 13.74 -26.30
C MET A 306 21.64 13.91 -26.86
N ALA A 307 22.31 15.02 -26.58
CA ALA A 307 23.71 15.21 -26.99
C ALA A 307 24.71 14.27 -26.29
N ALA A 308 24.38 13.79 -25.09
CA ALA A 308 25.23 12.84 -24.37
C ALA A 308 25.15 11.40 -24.92
N PHE A 309 24.15 11.09 -25.73
CA PHE A 309 23.94 9.78 -26.36
C PHE A 309 24.19 9.78 -27.88
N GLN A 310 24.65 10.89 -28.46
CA GLN A 310 25.13 10.99 -29.83
C GLN A 310 26.67 10.80 -29.89
#